data_bbdad703c3ec23947dd059a00274cfe4
#
_entry.id   bbdad703c3ec23947dd059a00274cfe4
#
_cell.length_a   1.000
_cell.length_b   1.000
_cell.length_c   1.000
_cell.angle_alpha   90.00
_cell.angle_beta   90.00
_cell.angle_gamma   90.00
#
_symmetry.space_group_name_H-M   'P 1'
#
loop_
_entity.id
_entity.type
_entity.pdbx_description
1 polymer ?
#
loop_
_entity_poly.entity_id
_entity_poly.type
_entity_poly.pdbx_seq_one_letter_code
_entity_poly.pdbx_strand_id
1 'polypeptide(L)'
;NINDADFIVLKKIENKVVIQMNIIRNGSSYGSKAYFPNVGKNAVDVNDNEIMQAFICQFYDKNVPATNILVNQNPKDKTLIEELLSKKHDIKVKIDLPQRGKKLEIINSALKNAAENLNRKIFEKTSNKNNLNKIKTIFRFENDLNKIEIYDNSHHQGKSPIGAMVAFNEDGFSKSLYRRYNINLEYNKNSNNKTEVHNNNNDYLMMEEVIKRRFKGKNIIH
;
A
#
# COMPACT_ATOMS: atom_id res chain seq x y z
N ASN A 1 31.10 14.49 8.24
CA ASN A 1 30.41 13.19 8.44
C ASN A 1 28.95 13.46 8.82
N ILE A 2 28.03 12.73 8.18
CA ILE A 2 26.60 12.79 8.49
C ILE A 2 26.35 11.59 9.42
N ASN A 3 26.16 11.85 10.72
CA ASN A 3 25.93 10.77 11.69
C ASN A 3 24.47 10.33 11.70
N ASP A 4 23.56 11.26 11.98
CA ASP A 4 22.13 11.00 12.04
C ASP A 4 21.39 12.01 11.18
N ALA A 5 20.68 11.52 10.16
CA ALA A 5 19.88 12.35 9.28
C ALA A 5 18.79 11.53 8.59
N ASP A 6 17.65 12.14 8.39
CA ASP A 6 16.59 11.66 7.54
C ASP A 6 16.52 12.49 6.26
N PHE A 7 16.64 11.85 5.11
CA PHE A 7 16.52 12.48 3.81
C PHE A 7 15.16 12.17 3.23
N ILE A 8 14.36 13.19 2.99
CA ILE A 8 13.01 13.06 2.47
C ILE A 8 12.91 13.87 1.19
N VAL A 9 12.72 13.19 0.07
CA VAL A 9 12.56 13.87 -1.21
C VAL A 9 11.23 13.56 -1.85
N LEU A 10 10.60 14.57 -2.39
CA LEU A 10 9.35 14.51 -3.12
C LEU A 10 9.63 14.67 -4.61
N LYS A 11 9.06 13.80 -5.42
CA LYS A 11 9.08 13.89 -6.89
C LYS A 11 7.68 13.68 -7.43
N LYS A 12 7.28 14.55 -8.36
CA LYS A 12 6.07 14.39 -9.17
C LYS A 12 6.44 14.02 -10.61
N ILE A 13 5.68 13.15 -11.21
CA ILE A 13 5.68 12.86 -12.66
C ILE A 13 4.21 12.76 -13.04
N GLU A 14 3.75 13.66 -13.91
CA GLU A 14 2.33 13.80 -14.25
C GLU A 14 1.46 13.93 -12.98
N ASN A 15 0.42 13.12 -12.86
CA ASN A 15 -0.49 13.06 -11.71
C ASN A 15 -0.05 12.10 -10.60
N LYS A 16 1.22 11.69 -10.58
CA LYS A 16 1.75 10.75 -9.60
C LYS A 16 2.80 11.40 -8.71
N VAL A 17 2.77 11.02 -7.45
CA VAL A 17 3.71 11.50 -6.43
C VAL A 17 4.44 10.33 -5.83
N VAL A 18 5.72 10.49 -5.60
CA VAL A 18 6.52 9.61 -4.75
C VAL A 18 7.28 10.43 -3.72
N ILE A 19 7.36 9.92 -2.53
CA ILE A 19 8.26 10.41 -1.50
C ILE A 19 9.28 9.31 -1.21
N GLN A 20 10.55 9.60 -1.48
CA GLN A 20 11.65 8.71 -1.17
C GLN A 20 12.27 9.15 0.15
N MET A 21 12.39 8.21 1.06
CA MET A 21 13.01 8.44 2.37
C MET A 21 14.25 7.57 2.51
N ASN A 22 15.36 8.20 2.89
CA ASN A 22 16.60 7.52 3.23
C ASN A 22 16.98 7.88 4.67
N ILE A 23 17.24 6.87 5.48
CA ILE A 23 17.54 7.01 6.90
C ILE A 23 19.02 6.71 7.11
N ILE A 24 19.74 7.65 7.75
CA ILE A 24 21.11 7.45 8.18
C ILE A 24 21.14 7.50 9.70
N ARG A 25 21.78 6.50 10.31
CA ARG A 25 22.03 6.44 11.76
C ARG A 25 23.46 5.99 11.99
N ASN A 26 24.16 6.65 12.90
CA ASN A 26 25.57 6.39 13.21
C ASN A 26 26.47 6.35 11.95
N GLY A 27 26.19 7.24 10.98
CA GLY A 27 26.94 7.33 9.72
C GLY A 27 26.68 6.22 8.70
N SER A 28 25.80 5.27 9.00
CA SER A 28 25.44 4.13 8.14
C SER A 28 24.01 4.28 7.60
N SER A 29 23.77 3.76 6.39
CA SER A 29 22.42 3.70 5.82
C SER A 29 21.57 2.66 6.57
N TYR A 30 20.49 3.11 7.18
CA TYR A 30 19.57 2.28 7.95
C TYR A 30 18.37 1.83 7.14
N GLY A 31 18.17 2.41 5.97
CA GLY A 31 17.11 2.02 5.05
C GLY A 31 16.78 3.09 4.03
N SER A 32 16.19 2.63 2.93
CA SER A 32 15.67 3.47 1.86
C SER A 32 14.30 2.94 1.44
N LYS A 33 13.28 3.81 1.43
CA LYS A 33 11.90 3.39 1.14
C LYS A 33 11.15 4.45 0.35
N ALA A 34 10.44 3.99 -0.68
CA ALA A 34 9.53 4.82 -1.47
C ALA A 34 8.10 4.70 -0.94
N TYR A 35 7.44 5.84 -0.80
CA TYR A 35 6.03 5.98 -0.44
C TYR A 35 5.29 6.63 -1.60
N PHE A 36 4.08 6.18 -1.86
CA PHE A 36 3.24 6.68 -2.95
C PHE A 36 1.94 7.25 -2.35
N PRO A 37 1.96 8.49 -1.86
CA PRO A 37 0.79 9.10 -1.25
C PRO A 37 -0.33 9.27 -2.29
N ASN A 38 -1.56 9.02 -1.86
CA ASN A 38 -2.73 9.31 -2.67
C ASN A 38 -3.14 10.77 -2.43
N VAL A 39 -2.84 11.63 -3.37
CA VAL A 39 -3.14 13.06 -3.31
C VAL A 39 -4.44 13.45 -4.06
N GLY A 40 -5.27 12.45 -4.37
CA GLY A 40 -6.53 12.66 -5.11
C GLY A 40 -6.35 12.64 -6.63
N LYS A 41 -7.39 13.05 -7.35
CA LYS A 41 -7.41 12.97 -8.83
C LYS A 41 -6.50 14.00 -9.52
N ASN A 42 -6.19 15.12 -8.85
CA ASN A 42 -5.42 16.23 -9.41
C ASN A 42 -4.15 16.49 -8.60
N ALA A 43 -3.20 15.54 -8.63
CA ALA A 43 -1.91 15.73 -7.94
C ALA A 43 -1.13 16.94 -8.43
N VAL A 44 -1.40 17.41 -9.66
CA VAL A 44 -0.77 18.61 -10.23
C VAL A 44 -1.16 19.86 -9.45
N ASP A 45 -2.42 19.94 -8.99
CA ASP A 45 -2.97 21.12 -8.32
C ASP A 45 -2.58 21.20 -6.82
N VAL A 46 -2.12 20.12 -6.23
CA VAL A 46 -1.71 20.10 -4.83
C VAL A 46 -0.29 20.60 -4.69
N ASN A 47 -0.08 21.56 -3.79
CA ASN A 47 1.22 22.18 -3.56
C ASN A 47 2.20 21.14 -2.95
N ASP A 48 3.44 21.09 -3.47
CA ASP A 48 4.50 20.20 -2.98
C ASP A 48 4.81 20.40 -1.50
N ASN A 49 4.73 21.65 -1.03
CA ASN A 49 4.97 22.01 0.38
C ASN A 49 3.91 21.40 1.30
N GLU A 50 2.65 21.32 0.85
CA GLU A 50 1.55 20.70 1.61
C GLU A 50 1.67 19.18 1.63
N ILE A 51 2.08 18.57 0.52
CA ILE A 51 2.32 17.12 0.46
C ILE A 51 3.48 16.75 1.39
N MET A 52 4.57 17.53 1.35
CA MET A 52 5.74 17.31 2.22
C MET A 52 5.36 17.45 3.69
N GLN A 53 4.60 18.47 4.05
CA GLN A 53 4.08 18.67 5.40
C GLN A 53 3.24 17.49 5.88
N ALA A 54 2.25 17.09 5.08
CA ALA A 54 1.37 15.98 5.44
C ALA A 54 2.14 14.68 5.65
N PHE A 55 3.12 14.41 4.79
CA PHE A 55 3.96 13.23 4.92
C PHE A 55 4.81 13.26 6.19
N ILE A 56 5.52 14.36 6.45
CA ILE A 56 6.38 14.52 7.64
C ILE A 56 5.55 14.33 8.91
N CYS A 57 4.39 15.00 9.01
CA CYS A 57 3.52 14.87 10.19
C CYS A 57 3.01 13.44 10.38
N GLN A 58 2.54 12.78 9.32
CA GLN A 58 2.03 11.41 9.41
C GLN A 58 3.13 10.39 9.70
N PHE A 59 4.30 10.55 9.10
CA PHE A 59 5.41 9.63 9.30
C PHE A 59 5.94 9.68 10.72
N TYR A 60 6.20 10.87 11.24
CA TYR A 60 6.73 11.06 12.59
C TYR A 60 5.66 11.04 13.69
N ASP A 61 4.41 10.80 13.33
CA ASP A 61 3.42 10.45 14.34
C ASP A 61 3.77 9.14 15.06
N LYS A 62 4.34 8.17 14.32
CA LYS A 62 4.69 6.82 14.82
C LYS A 62 6.18 6.51 14.83
N ASN A 63 7.03 7.41 14.33
CA ASN A 63 8.47 7.20 14.20
C ASN A 63 9.24 8.34 14.85
N VAL A 64 10.41 8.05 15.40
CA VAL A 64 11.29 9.06 15.99
C VAL A 64 12.15 9.70 14.88
N PRO A 65 12.15 11.04 14.74
CA PRO A 65 12.97 11.73 13.75
C PRO A 65 14.46 11.74 14.14
N ALA A 66 15.33 11.91 13.13
CA ALA A 66 16.68 12.40 13.38
C ALA A 66 16.66 13.87 13.77
N THR A 67 17.71 14.34 14.40
CA THR A 67 17.90 15.79 14.71
C THR A 67 17.92 16.65 13.45
N ASN A 68 18.33 16.07 12.30
CA ASN A 68 18.35 16.74 11.01
C ASN A 68 17.45 15.99 10.01
N ILE A 69 16.41 16.65 9.54
CA ILE A 69 15.58 16.22 8.43
C ILE A 69 15.95 17.04 7.21
N LEU A 70 16.45 16.39 6.17
CA LEU A 70 16.96 17.04 4.96
C LEU A 70 15.97 16.80 3.82
N VAL A 71 15.47 17.88 3.22
CA VAL A 71 14.40 17.84 2.24
C VAL A 71 14.82 18.50 0.92
N ASN A 72 14.17 18.12 -0.19
CA ASN A 72 14.30 18.83 -1.47
C ASN A 72 13.24 19.92 -1.66
N GLN A 73 12.23 19.92 -0.80
CA GLN A 73 11.13 20.88 -0.81
C GLN A 73 10.74 21.18 0.64
N ASN A 74 10.75 22.45 1.03
CA ASN A 74 10.32 22.82 2.39
C ASN A 74 8.84 22.45 2.60
N PRO A 75 8.49 21.89 3.77
CA PRO A 75 7.08 21.77 4.13
C PRO A 75 6.47 23.18 4.31
N LYS A 76 5.16 23.28 4.16
CA LYS A 76 4.39 24.50 4.48
C LYS A 76 4.62 24.90 5.91
N ASP A 77 4.46 25.34 6.77
CA ASP A 77 4.65 25.63 8.20
C ASP A 77 5.90 24.96 8.85
N LYS A 78 7.04 25.03 8.16
CA LYS A 78 8.31 24.38 8.57
C LYS A 78 8.64 24.59 10.06
N THR A 79 8.62 25.86 10.52
CA THR A 79 8.97 26.20 11.91
C THR A 79 8.05 25.53 12.93
N LEU A 80 6.76 25.52 12.65
CA LEU A 80 5.76 24.86 13.51
C LEU A 80 6.01 23.35 13.59
N ILE A 81 6.37 22.72 12.47
CA ILE A 81 6.68 21.28 12.42
C ILE A 81 7.95 20.99 13.24
N GLU A 82 9.00 21.80 13.12
CA GLU A 82 10.23 21.68 13.90
C GLU A 82 9.93 21.75 15.41
N GLU A 83 9.11 22.69 15.84
CA GLU A 83 8.70 22.85 17.23
C GLU A 83 7.86 21.65 17.73
N LEU A 84 6.87 21.24 16.95
CA LEU A 84 6.00 20.09 17.29
C LEU A 84 6.81 18.80 17.43
N LEU A 85 7.69 18.50 16.48
CA LEU A 85 8.52 17.29 16.50
C LEU A 85 9.54 17.35 17.65
N SER A 86 10.15 18.52 17.88
CA SER A 86 11.10 18.70 18.97
C SER A 86 10.45 18.48 20.33
N LYS A 87 9.27 19.06 20.54
CA LYS A 87 8.51 18.89 21.79
C LYS A 87 8.00 17.46 21.98
N LYS A 88 7.50 16.83 20.91
CA LYS A 88 6.95 15.47 20.97
C LYS A 88 8.01 14.43 21.32
N HIS A 89 9.22 14.57 20.80
CA HIS A 89 10.27 13.56 20.92
C HIS A 89 11.40 13.95 21.88
N ASP A 90 11.29 15.11 22.55
CA ASP A 90 12.29 15.66 23.48
C ASP A 90 13.71 15.74 22.87
N ILE A 91 13.77 16.10 21.60
CA ILE A 91 15.03 16.30 20.84
C ILE A 91 14.92 17.55 19.98
N LYS A 92 16.03 18.22 19.71
CA LYS A 92 16.04 19.38 18.81
C LYS A 92 15.99 18.91 17.36
N VAL A 93 14.85 19.08 16.69
CA VAL A 93 14.65 18.73 15.27
C VAL A 93 14.83 19.98 14.40
N LYS A 94 15.58 19.84 13.31
CA LYS A 94 15.70 20.85 12.26
C LYS A 94 15.38 20.24 10.89
N ILE A 95 14.66 21.01 10.06
CA ILE A 95 14.36 20.67 8.68
C ILE A 95 15.16 21.61 7.78
N ASP A 96 16.06 21.07 6.98
CA ASP A 96 16.93 21.86 6.12
C ASP A 96 16.81 21.46 4.65
N LEU A 97 17.00 22.44 3.75
CA LEU A 97 17.04 22.25 2.31
C LEU A 97 18.49 22.45 1.85
N PRO A 98 19.27 21.36 1.65
CA PRO A 98 20.68 21.45 1.30
C PRO A 98 20.89 22.11 -0.06
N GLN A 99 21.85 23.05 -0.13
CA GLN A 99 22.16 23.78 -1.36
C GLN A 99 23.53 23.37 -1.96
N ARG A 100 24.37 22.65 -1.19
CA ARG A 100 25.75 22.30 -1.61
C ARG A 100 26.29 21.10 -0.80
N GLY A 101 27.37 20.53 -1.32
CA GLY A 101 28.17 19.51 -0.65
C GLY A 101 27.44 18.14 -0.56
N LYS A 102 27.98 17.25 0.26
CA LYS A 102 27.57 15.86 0.37
C LYS A 102 26.07 15.66 0.69
N LYS A 103 25.47 16.58 1.45
CA LYS A 103 24.03 16.52 1.74
C LYS A 103 23.20 16.71 0.47
N LEU A 104 23.58 17.63 -0.42
CA LEU A 104 22.91 17.84 -1.70
C LEU A 104 23.11 16.64 -2.65
N GLU A 105 24.29 16.04 -2.66
CA GLU A 105 24.56 14.82 -3.46
C GLU A 105 23.63 13.68 -3.06
N ILE A 106 23.39 13.49 -1.76
CA ILE A 106 22.44 12.47 -1.26
C ILE A 106 21.00 12.81 -1.66
N ILE A 107 20.58 14.07 -1.57
CA ILE A 107 19.27 14.53 -2.06
C ILE A 107 19.11 14.23 -3.55
N ASN A 108 20.11 14.55 -4.38
CA ASN A 108 20.07 14.30 -5.82
C ASN A 108 20.01 12.79 -6.14
N SER A 109 20.78 11.99 -5.43
CA SER A 109 20.70 10.52 -5.55
C SER A 109 19.33 9.99 -5.14
N ALA A 110 18.77 10.48 -4.04
CA ALA A 110 17.42 10.12 -3.60
C ALA A 110 16.35 10.55 -4.61
N LEU A 111 16.48 11.71 -5.26
CA LEU A 111 15.57 12.18 -6.32
C LEU A 111 15.63 11.28 -7.56
N LYS A 112 16.82 10.80 -7.93
CA LYS A 112 16.99 9.84 -9.03
C LYS A 112 16.27 8.53 -8.70
N ASN A 113 16.51 7.98 -7.51
CA ASN A 113 15.84 6.76 -7.04
C ASN A 113 14.31 6.94 -6.96
N ALA A 114 13.84 8.11 -6.51
CA ALA A 114 12.43 8.45 -6.49
C ALA A 114 11.82 8.41 -7.89
N ALA A 115 12.48 9.02 -8.89
CA ALA A 115 12.01 9.01 -10.28
C ALA A 115 11.95 7.58 -10.85
N GLU A 116 12.99 6.77 -10.63
CA GLU A 116 13.04 5.37 -11.06
C GLU A 116 11.90 4.54 -10.40
N ASN A 117 11.69 4.69 -9.10
CA ASN A 117 10.61 4.03 -8.37
C ASN A 117 9.23 4.44 -8.89
N LEU A 118 9.03 5.72 -9.19
CA LEU A 118 7.77 6.22 -9.72
C LEU A 118 7.49 5.71 -11.13
N ASN A 119 8.50 5.76 -12.01
CA ASN A 119 8.39 5.22 -13.37
C ASN A 119 8.07 3.72 -13.36
N ARG A 120 8.74 2.94 -12.49
CA ARG A 120 8.43 1.52 -12.32
C ARG A 120 6.98 1.31 -11.88
N LYS A 121 6.49 2.07 -10.91
CA LYS A 121 5.10 1.99 -10.44
C LYS A 121 4.09 2.33 -11.53
N ILE A 122 4.37 3.33 -12.35
CA ILE A 122 3.53 3.72 -13.51
C ILE A 122 3.51 2.57 -14.54
N PHE A 123 4.67 2.01 -14.85
CA PHE A 123 4.78 0.90 -15.80
C PHE A 123 4.03 -0.35 -15.31
N GLU A 124 4.21 -0.73 -14.04
CA GLU A 124 3.48 -1.85 -13.42
C GLU A 124 1.96 -1.66 -13.52
N LYS A 125 1.47 -0.45 -13.20
CA LYS A 125 0.03 -0.13 -13.30
C LYS A 125 -0.49 -0.26 -14.73
N THR A 126 0.24 0.26 -15.71
CA THR A 126 -0.12 0.16 -17.13
C THR A 126 -0.12 -1.29 -17.60
N SER A 127 0.88 -2.07 -17.22
CA SER A 127 0.96 -3.50 -17.50
C SER A 127 -0.21 -4.28 -16.91
N ASN A 128 -0.54 -4.05 -15.65
CA ASN A 128 -1.68 -4.69 -14.99
C ASN A 128 -3.01 -4.35 -15.67
N LYS A 129 -3.22 -3.07 -16.04
CA LYS A 129 -4.42 -2.66 -16.80
C LYS A 129 -4.51 -3.36 -18.16
N ASN A 130 -3.38 -3.48 -18.87
CA ASN A 130 -3.33 -4.21 -20.13
C ASN A 130 -3.66 -5.70 -19.95
N ASN A 131 -3.19 -6.32 -18.87
CA ASN A 131 -3.51 -7.72 -18.56
C ASN A 131 -5.00 -7.89 -18.24
N LEU A 132 -5.62 -6.99 -17.46
CA LEU A 132 -7.07 -7.00 -17.22
C LEU A 132 -7.85 -6.86 -18.53
N ASN A 133 -7.44 -5.97 -19.44
CA ASN A 133 -8.07 -5.82 -20.75
C ASN A 133 -7.93 -7.08 -21.63
N LYS A 134 -6.77 -7.76 -21.60
CA LYS A 134 -6.59 -9.04 -22.30
C LYS A 134 -7.55 -10.10 -21.77
N ILE A 135 -7.70 -10.22 -20.45
CA ILE A 135 -8.65 -11.15 -19.83
C ILE A 135 -10.08 -10.80 -20.23
N LYS A 136 -10.47 -9.52 -20.19
CA LYS A 136 -11.77 -9.04 -20.69
C LYS A 136 -12.02 -9.55 -22.11
N THR A 137 -11.06 -9.40 -23.01
CA THR A 137 -11.19 -9.82 -24.41
C THR A 137 -11.30 -11.33 -24.57
N ILE A 138 -10.47 -12.11 -23.86
CA ILE A 138 -10.48 -13.58 -23.91
C ILE A 138 -11.83 -14.14 -23.46
N PHE A 139 -12.36 -13.63 -22.36
CA PHE A 139 -13.62 -14.07 -21.79
C PHE A 139 -14.85 -13.35 -22.34
N ARG A 140 -14.66 -12.40 -23.29
CA ARG A 140 -15.72 -11.61 -23.93
C ARG A 140 -16.63 -10.88 -22.94
N PHE A 141 -16.05 -10.34 -21.85
CA PHE A 141 -16.84 -9.52 -20.93
C PHE A 141 -17.24 -8.20 -21.57
N GLU A 142 -18.50 -7.81 -21.46
CA GLU A 142 -19.03 -6.55 -21.99
C GLU A 142 -18.47 -5.34 -21.22
N ASN A 143 -18.48 -5.42 -19.90
CA ASN A 143 -18.03 -4.35 -19.02
C ASN A 143 -16.52 -4.38 -18.81
N ASP A 144 -15.95 -3.24 -18.40
CA ASP A 144 -14.54 -3.14 -18.05
C ASP A 144 -14.22 -3.95 -16.79
N LEU A 145 -13.16 -4.75 -16.90
CA LEU A 145 -12.69 -5.57 -15.82
C LEU A 145 -11.73 -4.76 -14.93
N ASN A 146 -12.24 -4.28 -13.81
CA ASN A 146 -11.47 -3.45 -12.88
C ASN A 146 -10.80 -4.25 -11.75
N LYS A 147 -11.30 -5.48 -11.50
CA LYS A 147 -10.83 -6.31 -10.39
C LYS A 147 -11.09 -7.79 -10.67
N ILE A 148 -10.14 -8.63 -10.26
CA ILE A 148 -10.27 -10.09 -10.21
C ILE A 148 -10.16 -10.50 -8.74
N GLU A 149 -11.08 -11.36 -8.30
CA GLU A 149 -11.01 -12.01 -6.99
C GLU A 149 -10.66 -13.49 -7.20
N ILE A 150 -9.68 -13.96 -6.46
CA ILE A 150 -9.19 -15.36 -6.50
C ILE A 150 -9.43 -15.95 -5.13
N TYR A 151 -10.05 -17.12 -5.11
CA TYR A 151 -10.43 -17.82 -3.89
C TYR A 151 -9.67 -19.13 -3.77
N ASP A 152 -9.27 -19.44 -2.57
CA ASP A 152 -8.65 -20.71 -2.22
C ASP A 152 -9.13 -21.16 -0.84
N ASN A 153 -9.29 -22.48 -0.66
CA ASN A 153 -9.68 -23.08 0.62
C ASN A 153 -8.55 -23.96 1.13
N SER A 154 -8.39 -23.97 2.44
CA SER A 154 -7.42 -24.81 3.12
C SER A 154 -8.00 -25.34 4.43
N HIS A 155 -7.63 -26.57 4.78
CA HIS A 155 -7.96 -27.17 6.08
C HIS A 155 -6.76 -27.94 6.63
N HIS A 156 -6.64 -28.00 7.94
CA HIS A 156 -5.63 -28.82 8.59
C HIS A 156 -6.26 -30.12 9.07
N GLN A 157 -6.04 -31.23 8.35
CA GLN A 157 -6.60 -32.56 8.65
C GLN A 157 -8.11 -32.54 8.95
N GLY A 158 -8.90 -31.81 8.17
CA GLY A 158 -10.35 -31.67 8.36
C GLY A 158 -10.75 -30.76 9.54
N LYS A 159 -9.80 -30.12 10.23
CA LYS A 159 -10.08 -29.17 11.31
C LYS A 159 -9.81 -27.74 10.87
N SER A 160 -10.60 -26.80 11.44
CA SER A 160 -10.43 -25.36 11.22
C SER A 160 -10.35 -24.96 9.74
N PRO A 161 -11.34 -25.31 8.90
CA PRO A 161 -11.33 -24.96 7.50
C PRO A 161 -11.37 -23.43 7.32
N ILE A 162 -10.58 -22.94 6.39
CA ILE A 162 -10.40 -21.52 6.12
C ILE A 162 -10.52 -21.30 4.62
N GLY A 163 -11.31 -20.28 4.23
CA GLY A 163 -11.30 -19.72 2.91
C GLY A 163 -10.49 -18.42 2.87
N ALA A 164 -9.72 -18.23 1.83
CA ALA A 164 -8.99 -17.02 1.56
C ALA A 164 -9.47 -16.39 0.25
N MET A 165 -9.55 -15.08 0.22
CA MET A 165 -9.80 -14.30 -1.00
C MET A 165 -8.71 -13.28 -1.16
N VAL A 166 -8.04 -13.29 -2.32
CA VAL A 166 -7.11 -12.24 -2.74
C VAL A 166 -7.71 -11.48 -3.91
N ALA A 167 -7.37 -10.21 -4.01
CA ALA A 167 -7.87 -9.33 -5.07
C ALA A 167 -6.72 -8.73 -5.87
N PHE A 168 -6.87 -8.73 -7.18
CA PHE A 168 -5.97 -8.14 -8.15
C PHE A 168 -6.70 -7.06 -8.94
N ASN A 169 -6.07 -5.89 -9.13
CA ASN A 169 -6.59 -4.78 -9.90
C ASN A 169 -5.45 -4.08 -10.69
N GLU A 170 -5.69 -2.89 -11.21
CA GLU A 170 -4.65 -2.12 -11.93
C GLU A 170 -3.42 -1.78 -11.08
N ASP A 171 -3.57 -1.69 -9.76
CA ASP A 171 -2.46 -1.47 -8.81
C ASP A 171 -1.75 -2.78 -8.39
N GLY A 172 -2.16 -3.92 -8.97
CA GLY A 172 -1.66 -5.25 -8.66
C GLY A 172 -2.45 -5.94 -7.55
N PHE A 173 -1.80 -6.83 -6.80
CA PHE A 173 -2.41 -7.52 -5.66
C PHE A 173 -2.67 -6.55 -4.50
N SER A 174 -3.94 -6.25 -4.23
CA SER A 174 -4.38 -5.27 -3.24
C SER A 174 -4.66 -5.94 -1.88
N LYS A 175 -3.68 -5.90 -0.97
CA LYS A 175 -3.79 -6.53 0.37
C LYS A 175 -4.93 -5.97 1.21
N SER A 176 -5.32 -4.72 1.05
CA SER A 176 -6.45 -4.10 1.76
C SER A 176 -7.80 -4.73 1.41
N LEU A 177 -7.89 -5.35 0.24
CA LEU A 177 -9.09 -6.05 -0.23
C LEU A 177 -9.12 -7.53 0.14
N TYR A 178 -8.04 -8.09 0.67
CA TYR A 178 -7.99 -9.50 1.06
C TYR A 178 -9.00 -9.82 2.15
N ARG A 179 -9.57 -11.01 2.09
CA ARG A 179 -10.52 -11.50 3.08
C ARG A 179 -10.16 -12.92 3.51
N ARG A 180 -10.40 -13.20 4.77
CA ARG A 180 -10.32 -14.53 5.36
C ARG A 180 -11.69 -14.93 5.89
N TYR A 181 -12.10 -16.15 5.61
CA TYR A 181 -13.36 -16.73 6.03
C TYR A 181 -13.07 -17.94 6.92
N ASN A 182 -13.45 -17.89 8.19
CA ASN A 182 -13.50 -19.10 9.00
C ASN A 182 -14.77 -19.85 8.58
N ILE A 183 -14.63 -21.07 8.10
CA ILE A 183 -15.71 -21.88 7.55
C ILE A 183 -16.27 -22.75 8.66
N ASN A 184 -17.60 -22.72 8.87
CA ASN A 184 -18.33 -23.55 9.82
C ASN A 184 -19.20 -24.53 9.04
N LEU A 185 -18.75 -25.76 8.88
CA LEU A 185 -19.48 -26.80 8.16
C LEU A 185 -20.66 -27.38 8.96
N GLU A 186 -20.98 -26.85 10.15
CA GLU A 186 -22.12 -27.33 10.96
C GLU A 186 -23.51 -26.94 10.43
N TYR A 187 -23.60 -26.23 9.30
CA TYR A 187 -24.85 -25.59 8.86
C TYR A 187 -25.88 -26.55 8.22
N ASN A 188 -25.64 -27.86 8.12
CA ASN A 188 -26.56 -28.81 7.49
C ASN A 188 -27.16 -29.87 8.43
N LYS A 189 -27.44 -29.54 9.72
CA LYS A 189 -28.18 -30.45 10.61
C LYS A 189 -29.67 -30.57 10.31
N ASN A 190 -30.22 -29.87 9.31
CA ASN A 190 -31.66 -29.83 9.03
C ASN A 190 -32.08 -30.52 7.73
N SER A 191 -31.24 -31.33 7.08
CA SER A 191 -31.75 -32.21 6.00
C SER A 191 -32.08 -33.59 6.57
N ASN A 192 -33.37 -33.96 6.52
CA ASN A 192 -33.92 -35.22 7.00
C ASN A 192 -33.45 -36.47 6.25
N ASN A 193 -32.35 -36.42 5.52
CA ASN A 193 -31.77 -37.57 4.83
C ASN A 193 -30.53 -38.07 5.58
N LYS A 194 -30.73 -39.15 6.32
CA LYS A 194 -29.77 -39.83 7.21
C LYS A 194 -28.67 -40.62 6.49
N THR A 195 -28.23 -40.32 5.29
CA THR A 195 -27.30 -41.19 4.55
C THR A 195 -26.07 -40.54 3.94
N GLU A 196 -25.73 -39.31 4.26
CA GLU A 196 -24.41 -38.82 3.89
C GLU A 196 -23.68 -38.28 5.13
N VAL A 197 -22.70 -39.05 5.60
CA VAL A 197 -21.61 -38.54 6.45
C VAL A 197 -20.89 -37.52 5.58
N HIS A 198 -21.30 -36.25 5.66
CA HIS A 198 -20.57 -35.18 5.00
C HIS A 198 -19.18 -35.14 5.58
N ASN A 199 -18.25 -35.70 4.82
CA ASN A 199 -16.84 -35.63 5.07
C ASN A 199 -16.49 -34.14 5.20
N ASN A 200 -16.01 -33.70 6.35
CA ASN A 200 -15.62 -32.32 6.63
C ASN A 200 -14.52 -31.77 5.68
N ASN A 201 -14.15 -32.52 4.66
CA ASN A 201 -13.14 -32.24 3.65
C ASN A 201 -13.74 -31.95 2.26
N ASN A 202 -15.00 -31.54 2.16
CA ASN A 202 -15.59 -31.23 0.87
C ASN A 202 -15.28 -29.78 0.47
N ASP A 203 -14.28 -29.61 -0.37
CA ASP A 203 -13.83 -28.32 -0.89
C ASP A 203 -14.94 -27.54 -1.62
N TYR A 204 -15.89 -28.24 -2.24
CA TYR A 204 -17.03 -27.60 -2.90
C TYR A 204 -17.97 -26.93 -1.91
N LEU A 205 -18.29 -27.58 -0.78
CA LEU A 205 -19.13 -27.01 0.26
C LEU A 205 -18.43 -25.83 0.95
N MET A 206 -17.12 -25.96 1.16
CA MET A 206 -16.31 -24.87 1.70
C MET A 206 -16.33 -23.65 0.76
N MET A 207 -16.15 -23.87 -0.53
CA MET A 207 -16.18 -22.79 -1.53
C MET A 207 -17.58 -22.18 -1.63
N GLU A 208 -18.62 -22.98 -1.62
CA GLU A 208 -20.01 -22.51 -1.63
C GLU A 208 -20.30 -21.57 -0.46
N GLU A 209 -19.87 -21.93 0.75
CA GLU A 209 -20.04 -21.07 1.93
C GLU A 209 -19.28 -19.74 1.78
N VAL A 210 -18.04 -19.79 1.32
CA VAL A 210 -17.22 -18.59 1.09
C VAL A 210 -17.88 -17.65 0.09
N ILE A 211 -18.34 -18.18 -1.04
CA ILE A 211 -18.99 -17.41 -2.10
C ILE A 211 -20.33 -16.84 -1.62
N LYS A 212 -21.17 -17.65 -0.95
CA LYS A 212 -22.42 -17.15 -0.35
C LYS A 212 -22.19 -16.00 0.62
N ARG A 213 -21.18 -16.09 1.49
CA ARG A 213 -20.84 -15.03 2.45
C ARG A 213 -20.26 -13.78 1.76
N ARG A 214 -19.47 -13.97 0.70
CA ARG A 214 -18.89 -12.85 -0.06
C ARG A 214 -19.94 -12.01 -0.75
N PHE A 215 -20.98 -12.66 -1.30
CA PHE A 215 -22.03 -12.02 -2.09
C PHE A 215 -23.36 -11.82 -1.32
N LYS A 216 -23.41 -12.16 -0.02
CA LYS A 216 -24.60 -11.93 0.81
C LYS A 216 -25.04 -10.46 0.76
N GLY A 217 -26.28 -10.21 0.33
CA GLY A 217 -26.86 -8.86 0.23
C GLY A 217 -26.44 -8.09 -1.01
N LYS A 218 -25.72 -8.69 -1.96
CA LYS A 218 -25.47 -8.11 -3.28
C LYS A 218 -26.36 -8.79 -4.30
N ASN A 219 -27.16 -8.02 -5.05
CA ASN A 219 -27.79 -8.52 -6.25
C ASN A 219 -26.69 -8.88 -7.24
N ILE A 220 -26.46 -10.15 -7.48
CA ILE A 220 -25.61 -10.62 -8.56
C ILE A 220 -26.42 -10.37 -9.82
N ILE A 221 -26.13 -9.28 -10.53
CA ILE A 221 -26.66 -9.05 -11.88
C ILE A 221 -25.92 -10.05 -12.77
N HIS A 222 -26.66 -11.00 -13.31
CA HIS A 222 -26.18 -11.95 -14.30
C HIS A 222 -25.92 -11.28 -15.63
#